data_8feaac7290ceb8d44726c2ed7c230f0e
#
_entry.id   8feaac7290ceb8d44726c2ed7c230f0e
#
_cell.length_a   1.000
_cell.length_b   1.000
_cell.length_c   1.000
_cell.angle_alpha   90.00
_cell.angle_beta   90.00
_cell.angle_gamma   90.00
#
_symmetry.space_group_name_H-M   'P 1'
#
loop_
_entity.id
_entity.type
_entity.pdbx_description
1 polymer ?
#
loop_
_entity_poly.entity_id
_entity_poly.type
_entity_poly.pdbx_seq_one_letter_code
_entity_poly.pdbx_strand_id
1 'polypeptide(L)'
;MDLYLKHSLCIDVADAIETSIQGLTSHHEPDLVASLVTNLPQKLSVVLPQYISGVKFNIGGCFIHQKPIVEFCNQTISTKKPEMGDLLLIYKEVNRKGNRYNALLLQAKKTSNIYNSPVDPHDKHQLALYTQWPKFRYRRAIRAHLQSSVFKLSKDLIDSIHEEGIVAYTS
;
A
#
# COMPACT_ATOMS: atom_id res chain seq x y z
N MET A 1 -1.93 19.70 -11.12
CA MET A 1 -0.47 19.48 -11.27
C MET A 1 -0.19 19.15 -12.72
N ASP A 2 0.73 19.86 -13.37
CA ASP A 2 1.09 19.59 -14.76
C ASP A 2 1.91 18.30 -14.92
N LEU A 3 2.13 17.88 -16.18
CA LEU A 3 2.82 16.60 -16.47
C LEU A 3 4.29 16.60 -16.00
N TYR A 4 4.96 17.74 -16.10
CA TYR A 4 6.35 17.87 -15.69
C TYR A 4 6.48 17.70 -14.17
N LEU A 5 5.64 18.37 -13.39
CA LEU A 5 5.61 18.25 -11.93
C LEU A 5 5.26 16.82 -11.48
N LYS A 6 4.33 16.16 -12.19
CA LYS A 6 4.03 14.74 -11.92
C LYS A 6 5.24 13.86 -12.13
N HIS A 7 5.97 14.06 -13.23
CA HIS A 7 7.17 13.28 -13.53
C HIS A 7 8.25 13.47 -12.47
N SER A 8 8.53 14.74 -12.10
CA SER A 8 9.50 15.06 -11.05
C SER A 8 9.12 14.45 -9.71
N LEU A 9 7.83 14.52 -9.33
CA LEU A 9 7.34 13.87 -8.12
C LEU A 9 7.57 12.35 -8.15
N CYS A 10 7.32 11.69 -9.29
CA CYS A 10 7.55 10.26 -9.41
C CYS A 10 9.04 9.90 -9.22
N ILE A 11 9.96 10.70 -9.75
CA ILE A 11 11.40 10.50 -9.57
C ILE A 11 11.77 10.63 -8.10
N ASP A 12 11.35 11.71 -7.44
CA ASP A 12 11.69 11.96 -6.05
C ASP A 12 11.08 10.93 -5.09
N VAL A 13 9.89 10.43 -5.40
CA VAL A 13 9.26 9.33 -4.64
C VAL A 13 10.03 8.03 -4.86
N ALA A 14 10.48 7.74 -6.09
CA ALA A 14 11.29 6.56 -6.38
C ALA A 14 12.62 6.61 -5.63
N ASP A 15 13.30 7.76 -5.63
CA ASP A 15 14.52 7.99 -4.86
C ASP A 15 14.29 7.83 -3.35
N ALA A 16 13.16 8.34 -2.83
CA ALA A 16 12.79 8.19 -1.44
C ALA A 16 12.59 6.70 -1.06
N ILE A 17 12.01 5.90 -1.95
CA ILE A 17 11.84 4.46 -1.75
C ILE A 17 13.22 3.77 -1.76
N GLU A 18 14.02 3.98 -2.79
CA GLU A 18 15.33 3.37 -2.94
C GLU A 18 16.24 3.70 -1.74
N THR A 19 16.34 4.97 -1.40
CA THR A 19 17.17 5.42 -0.27
C THR A 19 16.63 4.97 1.09
N SER A 20 15.35 4.60 1.20
CA SER A 20 14.78 4.05 2.44
C SER A 20 15.26 2.63 2.74
N ILE A 21 15.72 1.90 1.74
CA ILE A 21 16.24 0.53 1.87
C ILE A 21 17.76 0.46 1.65
N GLN A 22 18.37 1.56 1.28
CA GLN A 22 19.81 1.64 1.02
C GLN A 22 20.62 1.34 2.30
N GLY A 23 21.70 0.58 2.16
CA GLY A 23 22.59 0.24 3.27
C GLY A 23 22.14 -0.93 4.13
N LEU A 24 21.00 -1.55 3.82
CA LEU A 24 20.59 -2.80 4.48
C LEU A 24 21.56 -3.94 4.07
N THR A 25 22.04 -4.65 5.08
CA THR A 25 22.83 -5.88 4.87
C THR A 25 21.96 -7.10 4.58
N SER A 26 20.71 -7.07 5.05
CA SER A 26 19.73 -8.10 4.80
C SER A 26 18.99 -7.84 3.48
N HIS A 27 18.81 -8.92 2.72
CA HIS A 27 18.00 -8.92 1.50
C HIS A 27 16.72 -9.71 1.64
N HIS A 28 16.28 -9.99 2.88
CA HIS A 28 14.99 -10.63 3.13
C HIS A 28 13.85 -9.60 2.98
N GLU A 29 12.76 -10.02 2.33
CA GLU A 29 11.59 -9.15 2.08
C GLU A 29 11.07 -8.47 3.36
N PRO A 30 10.89 -9.16 4.51
CA PRO A 30 10.43 -8.51 5.73
C PRO A 30 11.32 -7.38 6.24
N ASP A 31 12.65 -7.52 6.09
CA ASP A 31 13.60 -6.50 6.54
C ASP A 31 13.53 -5.25 5.65
N LEU A 32 13.37 -5.46 4.34
CA LEU A 32 13.15 -4.37 3.38
C LEU A 32 11.85 -3.62 3.70
N VAL A 33 10.76 -4.34 3.97
CA VAL A 33 9.48 -3.74 4.35
C VAL A 33 9.59 -3.00 5.68
N ALA A 34 10.25 -3.56 6.68
CA ALA A 34 10.46 -2.90 7.96
C ALA A 34 11.25 -1.58 7.82
N SER A 35 12.25 -1.56 6.95
CA SER A 35 13.00 -0.35 6.63
C SER A 35 12.14 0.70 5.92
N LEU A 36 11.31 0.29 4.96
CA LEU A 36 10.36 1.18 4.31
C LEU A 36 9.36 1.78 5.30
N VAL A 37 8.80 0.97 6.20
CA VAL A 37 7.87 1.46 7.25
C VAL A 37 8.50 2.54 8.11
N THR A 38 9.78 2.40 8.42
CA THR A 38 10.49 3.32 9.32
C THR A 38 10.97 4.58 8.60
N ASN A 39 11.55 4.44 7.42
CA ASN A 39 12.28 5.52 6.77
C ASN A 39 11.46 6.27 5.72
N LEU A 40 10.61 5.56 4.95
CA LEU A 40 9.87 6.16 3.85
C LEU A 40 8.91 7.29 4.27
N PRO A 41 8.14 7.17 5.38
CA PRO A 41 7.28 8.26 5.82
C PRO A 41 8.04 9.56 6.09
N GLN A 42 9.25 9.48 6.66
CA GLN A 42 10.09 10.63 6.94
C GLN A 42 10.54 11.31 5.64
N LYS A 43 10.98 10.52 4.66
CA LYS A 43 11.41 11.04 3.35
C LYS A 43 10.24 11.65 2.58
N LEU A 44 9.09 10.98 2.55
CA LEU A 44 7.87 11.52 1.91
C LEU A 44 7.40 12.82 2.57
N SER A 45 7.60 12.99 3.87
CA SER A 45 7.27 14.24 4.57
C SER A 45 8.14 15.44 4.12
N VAL A 46 9.28 15.17 3.53
CA VAL A 46 10.17 16.19 2.92
C VAL A 46 9.85 16.39 1.44
N VAL A 47 9.60 15.32 0.71
CA VAL A 47 9.34 15.36 -0.73
C VAL A 47 7.98 15.98 -1.05
N LEU A 48 6.90 15.47 -0.46
CA LEU A 48 5.54 15.88 -0.85
C LEU A 48 5.24 17.37 -0.71
N PRO A 49 5.71 18.10 0.31
CA PRO A 49 5.48 19.55 0.44
C PRO A 49 6.09 20.38 -0.70
N GLN A 50 7.08 19.85 -1.42
CA GLN A 50 7.69 20.54 -2.56
C GLN A 50 6.75 20.59 -3.76
N TYR A 51 5.85 19.63 -3.87
CA TYR A 51 4.90 19.47 -4.99
C TYR A 51 3.47 19.87 -4.66
N ILE A 52 3.12 19.83 -3.38
CA ILE A 52 1.75 20.08 -2.91
C ILE A 52 1.81 21.25 -1.92
N SER A 53 1.56 22.46 -2.40
CA SER A 53 1.59 23.68 -1.59
C SER A 53 0.30 23.87 -0.78
N GLY A 54 0.41 24.58 0.33
CA GLY A 54 -0.75 25.01 1.14
C GLY A 54 -1.37 23.94 2.02
N VAL A 55 -0.75 22.75 2.10
CA VAL A 55 -1.25 21.63 2.90
C VAL A 55 -0.17 21.18 3.90
N LYS A 56 -0.58 20.93 5.13
CA LYS A 56 0.27 20.28 6.13
C LYS A 56 -0.03 18.79 6.15
N PHE A 57 1.03 17.98 6.07
CA PHE A 57 0.91 16.54 6.08
C PHE A 57 1.52 15.93 7.32
N ASN A 58 0.91 14.84 7.78
CA ASN A 58 1.56 13.87 8.64
C ASN A 58 1.48 12.51 7.94
N ILE A 59 2.61 11.84 7.79
CA ILE A 59 2.70 10.54 7.14
C ILE A 59 3.23 9.54 8.14
N GLY A 60 2.57 8.40 8.26
CA GLY A 60 3.00 7.28 9.09
C GLY A 60 2.99 5.98 8.30
N GLY A 61 3.87 5.05 8.66
CA GLY A 61 3.91 3.69 8.14
C GLY A 61 3.50 2.69 9.20
N CYS A 62 2.86 1.61 8.77
CA CYS A 62 2.54 0.47 9.61
C CYS A 62 2.99 -0.81 8.93
N PHE A 63 3.76 -1.61 9.65
CA PHE A 63 4.18 -2.94 9.21
C PHE A 63 3.05 -3.94 9.42
N ILE A 64 2.59 -4.58 8.36
CA ILE A 64 1.44 -5.49 8.39
C ILE A 64 1.74 -6.86 7.77
N HIS A 65 3.02 -7.13 7.50
CA HIS A 65 3.50 -8.38 6.90
C HIS A 65 3.03 -9.62 7.68
N GLN A 66 2.63 -10.66 6.94
CA GLN A 66 2.08 -11.94 7.43
C GLN A 66 0.73 -11.87 8.16
N LYS A 67 0.32 -10.74 8.69
CA LYS A 67 -0.97 -10.55 9.36
C LYS A 67 -1.46 -9.12 9.18
N PRO A 68 -2.75 -8.89 8.98
CA PRO A 68 -3.85 -9.86 9.04
C PRO A 68 -4.00 -10.71 7.78
N ILE A 69 -4.43 -11.97 7.96
CA ILE A 69 -4.88 -12.84 6.88
C ILE A 69 -6.35 -12.56 6.60
N VAL A 70 -6.71 -12.39 5.34
CA VAL A 70 -8.11 -12.18 4.93
C VAL A 70 -8.69 -13.43 4.28
N GLU A 71 -10.00 -13.59 4.38
CA GLU A 71 -10.77 -14.66 3.78
C GLU A 71 -11.90 -14.06 2.95
N PHE A 72 -11.92 -14.35 1.67
CA PHE A 72 -12.99 -13.86 0.79
C PHE A 72 -14.33 -14.44 1.19
N CYS A 73 -15.36 -13.59 1.26
CA CYS A 73 -16.73 -14.05 1.50
C CYS A 73 -17.27 -14.87 0.32
N ASN A 74 -16.79 -14.61 -0.89
CA ASN A 74 -17.08 -15.40 -2.08
C ASN A 74 -15.88 -16.29 -2.44
N GLN A 75 -16.00 -17.58 -2.18
CA GLN A 75 -14.95 -18.57 -2.45
C GLN A 75 -14.71 -18.85 -3.94
N THR A 76 -15.59 -18.38 -4.84
CA THR A 76 -15.36 -18.50 -6.29
C THR A 76 -14.19 -17.62 -6.76
N ILE A 77 -13.86 -16.56 -6.02
CA ILE A 77 -12.71 -15.70 -6.31
C ILE A 77 -11.41 -16.44 -6.02
N SER A 78 -11.29 -16.98 -4.81
CA SER A 78 -10.20 -17.87 -4.40
C SER A 78 -10.54 -18.56 -3.08
N THR A 79 -10.11 -19.79 -2.93
CA THR A 79 -10.10 -20.52 -1.66
C THR A 79 -8.85 -20.21 -0.83
N LYS A 80 -7.79 -19.66 -1.46
CA LYS A 80 -6.60 -19.21 -0.77
C LYS A 80 -6.90 -17.95 0.03
N LYS A 81 -6.16 -17.76 1.09
CA LYS A 81 -6.35 -16.70 2.09
C LYS A 81 -5.14 -15.78 2.04
N PRO A 82 -5.22 -14.67 1.29
CA PRO A 82 -4.09 -13.75 1.15
C PRO A 82 -3.80 -13.01 2.46
N GLU A 83 -2.57 -12.59 2.60
CA GLU A 83 -2.21 -11.49 3.50
C GLU A 83 -2.89 -10.21 3.02
N MET A 84 -3.26 -9.34 3.96
CA MET A 84 -3.88 -8.08 3.58
C MET A 84 -2.89 -7.15 2.87
N GLY A 85 -1.62 -7.24 3.20
CA GLY A 85 -0.53 -6.45 2.62
C GLY A 85 0.71 -6.53 3.49
N ASP A 86 1.75 -5.80 3.12
CA ASP A 86 3.01 -5.75 3.85
C ASP A 86 3.24 -4.38 4.50
N LEU A 87 2.83 -3.31 3.83
CA LEU A 87 3.02 -1.94 4.26
C LEU A 87 1.73 -1.15 4.11
N LEU A 88 1.31 -0.48 5.18
CA LEU A 88 0.24 0.51 5.15
C LEU A 88 0.83 1.89 5.39
N LEU A 89 0.74 2.77 4.42
CA LEU A 89 1.04 4.19 4.58
C LEU A 89 -0.26 4.94 4.89
N ILE A 90 -0.22 5.75 5.93
CA ILE A 90 -1.35 6.61 6.31
C ILE A 90 -0.90 8.05 6.15
N TYR A 91 -1.68 8.80 5.41
CA TYR A 91 -1.50 10.19 5.14
C TYR A 91 -2.64 10.99 5.78
N LYS A 92 -2.28 11.98 6.59
CA LYS A 92 -3.22 12.90 7.22
C LYS A 92 -2.98 14.31 6.69
N GLU A 93 -3.97 14.82 6.00
CA GLU A 93 -4.04 16.22 5.62
C GLU A 93 -4.71 17.02 6.74
N VAL A 94 -4.04 18.10 7.17
CA VAL A 94 -4.57 19.01 8.19
C VAL A 94 -4.95 20.31 7.48
N ASN A 95 -6.22 20.64 7.44
CA ASN A 95 -6.70 21.89 6.87
C ASN A 95 -7.74 22.55 7.78
N ARG A 96 -8.11 23.81 7.45
CA ARG A 96 -9.06 24.61 8.26
C ARG A 96 -10.48 24.03 8.33
N LYS A 97 -10.86 23.18 7.37
CA LYS A 97 -12.19 22.55 7.29
C LYS A 97 -12.26 21.21 8.03
N GLY A 98 -11.13 20.73 8.54
CA GLY A 98 -11.00 19.47 9.24
C GLY A 98 -9.84 18.63 8.73
N ASN A 99 -9.67 17.45 9.32
CA ASN A 99 -8.63 16.51 8.91
C ASN A 99 -9.17 15.54 7.85
N ARG A 100 -8.40 15.33 6.80
CA ARG A 100 -8.64 14.28 5.81
C ARG A 100 -7.60 13.19 5.99
N TYR A 101 -8.02 11.95 5.94
CA TYR A 101 -7.14 10.78 6.01
C TYR A 101 -7.22 10.00 4.72
N ASN A 102 -6.06 9.60 4.21
CA ASN A 102 -5.94 8.64 3.13
C ASN A 102 -5.00 7.52 3.58
N ALA A 103 -5.19 6.34 3.05
CA ALA A 103 -4.37 5.19 3.33
C ALA A 103 -3.98 4.51 2.02
N LEU A 104 -2.72 4.13 1.91
CA LEU A 104 -2.19 3.36 0.79
C LEU A 104 -1.69 2.03 1.33
N LEU A 105 -2.31 0.96 0.89
CA LEU A 105 -1.94 -0.40 1.22
C LEU A 105 -1.07 -0.96 0.10
N LEU A 106 0.11 -1.42 0.45
CA LEU A 106 1.11 -1.93 -0.48
C LEU A 106 1.45 -3.39 -0.17
N GLN A 107 1.65 -4.16 -1.23
CA GLN A 107 2.24 -5.50 -1.19
C GLN A 107 3.64 -5.42 -1.79
N ALA A 108 4.64 -5.79 -1.01
CA ALA A 108 6.00 -5.91 -1.50
C ALA A 108 6.22 -7.26 -2.17
N LYS A 109 7.01 -7.27 -3.25
CA LYS A 109 7.49 -8.50 -3.87
C LYS A 109 8.93 -8.30 -4.29
N LYS A 110 9.78 -9.19 -3.82
CA LYS A 110 11.19 -9.21 -4.24
C LYS A 110 11.29 -9.79 -5.65
N THR A 111 11.93 -9.08 -6.55
CA THR A 111 12.22 -9.56 -7.90
C THR A 111 13.68 -9.34 -8.26
N SER A 112 14.23 -10.20 -9.11
CA SER A 112 15.53 -10.00 -9.73
C SER A 112 15.46 -9.18 -11.03
N ASN A 113 14.27 -8.96 -11.57
CA ASN A 113 14.06 -8.21 -12.81
C ASN A 113 12.90 -7.23 -12.64
N ILE A 114 13.27 -5.95 -12.46
CA ILE A 114 12.32 -4.85 -12.26
C ILE A 114 11.48 -4.52 -13.50
N TYR A 115 11.96 -4.88 -14.70
CA TYR A 115 11.29 -4.53 -15.96
C TYR A 115 10.30 -5.59 -16.43
N ASN A 116 10.42 -6.82 -15.94
CA ASN A 116 9.54 -7.91 -16.32
C ASN A 116 9.39 -8.88 -15.15
N SER A 117 8.49 -8.55 -14.26
CA SER A 117 8.18 -9.40 -13.10
C SER A 117 6.69 -9.75 -13.12
N PRO A 118 6.30 -10.79 -13.89
CA PRO A 118 4.91 -11.22 -13.92
C PRO A 118 4.49 -11.68 -12.52
N VAL A 119 3.22 -11.42 -12.19
CA VAL A 119 2.63 -11.91 -10.94
C VAL A 119 2.67 -13.45 -10.96
N ASP A 120 3.32 -14.03 -9.96
CA ASP A 120 3.38 -15.50 -9.81
C ASP A 120 1.95 -16.08 -9.79
N PRO A 121 1.68 -17.17 -10.54
CA PRO A 121 0.39 -17.85 -10.48
C PRO A 121 -0.05 -18.23 -9.06
N HIS A 122 0.91 -18.44 -8.14
CA HIS A 122 0.63 -18.68 -6.73
C HIS A 122 0.11 -17.44 -5.99
N ASP A 123 0.38 -16.23 -6.48
CA ASP A 123 -0.01 -14.95 -5.88
C ASP A 123 -1.28 -14.34 -6.51
N LYS A 124 -1.91 -15.02 -7.47
CA LYS A 124 -3.16 -14.53 -8.10
C LYS A 124 -4.26 -14.17 -7.12
N HIS A 125 -4.30 -14.82 -5.97
CA HIS A 125 -5.27 -14.52 -4.91
C HIS A 125 -4.99 -13.17 -4.22
N GLN A 126 -3.72 -12.75 -4.11
CA GLN A 126 -3.35 -11.41 -3.66
C GLN A 126 -3.73 -10.37 -4.72
N LEU A 127 -3.41 -10.65 -5.99
CA LEU A 127 -3.83 -9.78 -7.08
C LEU A 127 -5.34 -9.57 -7.10
N ALA A 128 -6.14 -10.64 -6.92
CA ALA A 128 -7.59 -10.54 -6.85
C ALA A 128 -8.06 -9.66 -5.68
N LEU A 129 -7.36 -9.67 -4.54
CA LEU A 129 -7.67 -8.77 -3.42
C LEU A 129 -7.53 -7.30 -3.83
N TYR A 130 -6.42 -6.94 -4.48
CA TYR A 130 -6.13 -5.55 -4.82
C TYR A 130 -6.91 -5.04 -6.05
N THR A 131 -7.14 -5.88 -7.04
CA THR A 131 -7.83 -5.46 -8.28
C THR A 131 -9.35 -5.46 -8.17
N GLN A 132 -9.94 -6.34 -7.35
CA GLN A 132 -11.38 -6.48 -7.22
C GLN A 132 -11.91 -5.98 -5.88
N TRP A 133 -11.05 -5.88 -4.87
CA TRP A 133 -11.37 -5.57 -3.48
C TRP A 133 -12.69 -6.22 -3.03
N PRO A 134 -12.75 -7.55 -3.08
CA PRO A 134 -13.99 -8.26 -2.80
C PRO A 134 -14.35 -8.14 -1.33
N LYS A 135 -15.59 -8.44 -0.97
CA LYS A 135 -15.95 -8.58 0.45
C LYS A 135 -15.10 -9.65 1.11
N PHE A 136 -14.49 -9.33 2.22
CA PHE A 136 -13.67 -10.24 3.00
C PHE A 136 -13.89 -10.06 4.51
N ARG A 137 -13.38 -11.02 5.29
CA ARG A 137 -13.29 -10.95 6.76
C ARG A 137 -11.90 -11.34 7.20
N TYR A 138 -11.48 -10.88 8.38
CA TYR A 138 -10.24 -11.32 8.98
C TYR A 138 -10.37 -12.73 9.54
N ARG A 139 -9.43 -13.60 9.18
CA ARG A 139 -9.49 -15.00 9.62
C ARG A 139 -9.09 -15.17 11.08
N ARG A 140 -8.13 -14.42 11.57
CA ARG A 140 -7.56 -14.52 12.92
C ARG A 140 -7.33 -13.14 13.49
N ALA A 141 -8.38 -12.36 13.64
CA ALA A 141 -8.29 -11.09 14.33
C ALA A 141 -8.10 -11.32 15.83
N ILE A 142 -7.30 -10.46 16.46
CA ILE A 142 -7.06 -10.49 17.91
C ILE A 142 -8.38 -10.32 18.69
N ARG A 143 -9.33 -9.58 18.12
CA ARG A 143 -10.65 -9.34 18.71
C ARG A 143 -11.72 -10.08 17.93
N ALA A 144 -12.53 -10.89 18.62
CA ALA A 144 -13.57 -11.73 18.00
C ALA A 144 -14.54 -10.95 17.10
N HIS A 145 -14.90 -9.71 17.46
CA HIS A 145 -15.81 -8.89 16.64
C HIS A 145 -15.22 -8.54 15.27
N LEU A 146 -13.89 -8.45 15.13
CA LEU A 146 -13.24 -8.21 13.83
C LEU A 146 -13.27 -9.45 12.94
N GLN A 147 -13.32 -10.65 13.52
CA GLN A 147 -13.43 -11.89 12.74
C GLN A 147 -14.80 -12.03 12.09
N SER A 148 -15.85 -11.59 12.76
CA SER A 148 -17.22 -11.64 12.25
C SER A 148 -17.54 -10.46 11.31
N SER A 149 -16.74 -9.39 11.34
CA SER A 149 -16.97 -8.21 10.49
C SER A 149 -16.66 -8.51 9.03
N VAL A 150 -17.52 -8.05 8.15
CA VAL A 150 -17.32 -8.11 6.69
C VAL A 150 -16.87 -6.74 6.22
N PHE A 151 -15.71 -6.69 5.62
CA PHE A 151 -15.12 -5.47 5.09
C PHE A 151 -15.45 -5.31 3.61
N LYS A 152 -15.88 -4.11 3.24
CA LYS A 152 -16.27 -3.75 1.89
C LYS A 152 -15.84 -2.30 1.65
N LEU A 153 -15.14 -2.05 0.56
CA LEU A 153 -14.99 -0.69 0.05
C LEU A 153 -16.26 -0.24 -0.65
N SER A 154 -16.54 1.05 -0.63
CA SER A 154 -17.57 1.61 -1.48
C SER A 154 -17.17 1.46 -2.95
N LYS A 155 -18.17 1.32 -3.83
CA LYS A 155 -17.93 1.23 -5.27
C LYS A 155 -17.19 2.47 -5.77
N ASP A 156 -17.58 3.65 -5.30
CA ASP A 156 -16.96 4.92 -5.70
C ASP A 156 -15.46 4.97 -5.38
N LEU A 157 -15.04 4.40 -4.25
CA LEU A 157 -13.63 4.33 -3.90
C LEU A 157 -12.88 3.32 -4.78
N ILE A 158 -13.50 2.19 -5.12
CA ILE A 158 -12.91 1.20 -6.04
C ILE A 158 -12.75 1.81 -7.43
N ASP A 159 -13.78 2.48 -7.94
CA ASP A 159 -13.77 3.12 -9.26
C ASP A 159 -12.70 4.22 -9.32
N SER A 160 -12.55 5.05 -8.26
CA SER A 160 -11.48 6.06 -8.20
C SER A 160 -10.08 5.46 -8.18
N ILE A 161 -9.88 4.33 -7.51
CA ILE A 161 -8.59 3.59 -7.52
C ILE A 161 -8.28 3.09 -8.94
N HIS A 162 -9.27 2.61 -9.67
CA HIS A 162 -9.10 2.13 -11.04
C HIS A 162 -8.86 3.27 -12.04
N GLU A 163 -9.58 4.39 -11.92
CA GLU A 163 -9.44 5.54 -12.80
C GLU A 163 -8.09 6.27 -12.62
N GLU A 164 -7.60 6.37 -11.38
CA GLU A 164 -6.33 7.02 -11.10
C GLU A 164 -5.10 6.14 -11.36
N GLY A 165 -5.29 4.89 -11.73
CA GLY A 165 -4.20 3.96 -12.03
C GLY A 165 -3.29 3.67 -10.82
N ILE A 166 -3.81 3.83 -9.60
CA ILE A 166 -3.08 3.61 -8.35
C ILE A 166 -3.03 2.09 -8.04
N VAL A 167 -2.62 1.32 -8.99
CA VAL A 167 -1.95 0.06 -8.76
C VAL A 167 -0.48 0.37 -8.98
N ALA A 168 0.17 0.92 -7.97
CA ALA A 168 1.61 1.04 -7.98
C ALA A 168 2.19 -0.37 -7.86
N TYR A 169 2.38 -1.01 -8.99
CA TYR A 169 3.30 -2.13 -9.08
C TYR A 169 4.70 -1.53 -8.86
N THR A 170 5.19 -1.60 -7.65
CA THR A 170 6.62 -1.48 -7.43
C THR A 170 7.22 -2.78 -7.91
N SER A 171 7.73 -2.75 -9.12
CA SER A 171 8.58 -3.81 -9.69
C SER A 171 9.85 -3.97 -8.89
#